data_d2bdcc309be14ab7fb3bc3a546abb482
#
_entry.id   d2bdcc309be14ab7fb3bc3a546abb482
#
_cell.length_a   1.000
_cell.length_b   1.000
_cell.length_c   1.000
_cell.angle_alpha   90.00
_cell.angle_beta   90.00
_cell.angle_gamma   90.00
#
_symmetry.space_group_name_H-M   'P 1'
#
loop_
_entity.id
_entity.type
_entity.pdbx_description
1 polymer ?
#
loop_
_entity_poly.entity_id
_entity_poly.type
_entity_poly.pdbx_seq_one_letter_code
_entity_poly.pdbx_strand_id
1 'polypeptide(L)'
;MANHSNNRFVGVGGSYMINKSHMVCAFYGMERMMGKDHTPVRKIFDYGMEHFLSNRPILFVLTVCTAPEGEGVRHGLFIGEGRSCLTEAVKLAQEKNIDFVEHGIQKCVVYLDPSEFKSTWLGNKAVYRTRMAIADGGELIILAPGVIKFGEDAQCDKLIRKYGYK
;
A
#
# COMPACT_ATOMS: atom_id res chain seq x y z
N MET A 1 1.39 -2.81 -1.32
CA MET A 1 2.13 -4.09 -1.47
C MET A 1 1.47 -4.89 -2.58
N ALA A 2 2.23 -5.46 -3.49
CA ALA A 2 1.66 -6.33 -4.52
C ALA A 2 1.09 -7.61 -3.89
N ASN A 3 -0.01 -8.11 -4.44
CA ASN A 3 -0.77 -9.21 -3.84
C ASN A 3 -0.11 -10.60 -3.98
N HIS A 4 0.92 -10.74 -4.82
CA HIS A 4 1.70 -11.97 -4.90
C HIS A 4 2.24 -12.32 -3.50
N SER A 5 2.20 -13.54 -3.10
CA SER A 5 2.59 -14.04 -1.78
C SER A 5 1.84 -13.37 -0.59
N ASN A 6 1.54 -12.08 -0.67
CA ASN A 6 0.90 -11.32 0.40
C ASN A 6 -0.46 -11.91 0.78
N ASN A 7 -1.30 -12.24 -0.21
CA ASN A 7 -2.62 -12.82 0.06
C ASN A 7 -2.53 -14.16 0.80
N ARG A 8 -1.47 -14.94 0.60
CA ARG A 8 -1.29 -16.21 1.32
C ARG A 8 -0.81 -16.00 2.75
N PHE A 9 0.18 -15.12 2.96
CA PHE A 9 0.75 -14.91 4.29
C PHE A 9 -0.07 -13.96 5.13
N VAL A 10 -0.65 -12.94 4.54
CA VAL A 10 -1.48 -11.96 5.25
C VAL A 10 -2.93 -12.42 5.31
N GLY A 11 -3.52 -12.82 4.19
CA GLY A 11 -4.91 -13.26 4.13
C GLY A 11 -5.20 -14.57 4.86
N VAL A 12 -4.24 -15.51 4.86
CA VAL A 12 -4.35 -16.81 5.55
C VAL A 12 -3.64 -16.81 6.90
N GLY A 13 -2.59 -16.02 7.06
CA GLY A 13 -1.81 -15.90 8.31
C GLY A 13 -2.50 -15.08 9.41
N GLY A 14 -3.62 -14.45 9.10
CA GLY A 14 -4.41 -13.67 10.05
C GLY A 14 -3.72 -12.41 10.57
N SER A 15 -4.28 -11.85 11.64
CA SER A 15 -3.83 -10.57 12.21
C SER A 15 -2.37 -10.54 12.65
N TYR A 16 -1.83 -11.68 13.09
CA TYR A 16 -0.42 -11.76 13.49
C TYR A 16 0.53 -11.43 12.33
N MET A 17 0.33 -12.06 11.17
CA MET A 17 1.17 -11.80 9.98
C MET A 17 0.95 -10.41 9.43
N ILE A 18 -0.29 -9.91 9.45
CA ILE A 18 -0.60 -8.53 9.05
C ILE A 18 0.19 -7.55 9.93
N ASN A 19 0.08 -7.67 11.24
CA ASN A 19 0.73 -6.76 12.18
C ASN A 19 2.25 -6.80 12.04
N LYS A 20 2.84 -7.99 11.97
CA LYS A 20 4.30 -8.14 11.85
C LYS A 20 4.85 -7.59 10.53
N SER A 21 4.22 -7.91 9.40
CA SER A 21 4.67 -7.42 8.10
C SER A 21 4.51 -5.90 7.96
N HIS A 22 3.42 -5.34 8.48
CA HIS A 22 3.20 -3.89 8.46
C HIS A 22 4.12 -3.14 9.44
N MET A 23 4.42 -3.73 10.60
CA MET A 23 5.38 -3.17 11.53
C MET A 23 6.78 -3.10 10.92
N VAL A 24 7.24 -4.14 10.23
CA VAL A 24 8.51 -4.12 9.49
C VAL A 24 8.51 -3.03 8.41
N CYS A 25 7.38 -2.82 7.72
CA CYS A 25 7.20 -1.70 6.80
C CYS A 25 7.43 -0.34 7.49
N ALA A 26 6.81 -0.14 8.64
CA ALA A 26 6.89 1.12 9.37
C ALA A 26 8.34 1.39 9.86
N PHE A 27 9.00 0.38 10.42
CA PHE A 27 10.39 0.51 10.88
C PHE A 27 11.40 0.72 9.75
N TYR A 28 11.18 0.11 8.61
CA TYR A 28 12.07 0.29 7.46
C TYR A 28 11.91 1.66 6.80
N GLY A 29 10.75 2.24 6.91
CA GLY A 29 10.34 3.50 6.28
C GLY A 29 9.45 3.27 5.07
N MET A 30 8.24 3.81 5.11
CA MET A 30 7.26 3.66 4.04
C MET A 30 7.78 4.21 2.71
N GLU A 31 8.49 5.33 2.74
CA GLU A 31 9.12 5.98 1.59
C GLU A 31 10.18 5.13 0.89
N ARG A 32 10.82 4.23 1.63
CA ARG A 32 11.82 3.29 1.07
C ARG A 32 11.17 2.10 0.39
N MET A 33 9.88 1.88 0.63
CA MET A 33 9.16 0.71 0.15
C MET A 33 8.19 1.00 -0.97
N MET A 34 7.60 2.20 -0.98
CA MET A 34 6.58 2.54 -1.98
C MET A 34 7.15 2.50 -3.40
N GLY A 35 6.41 1.88 -4.31
CA GLY A 35 6.80 1.73 -5.70
C GLY A 35 7.92 0.73 -5.99
N LYS A 36 8.43 0.01 -4.95
CA LYS A 36 9.54 -0.94 -5.08
C LYS A 36 9.10 -2.37 -4.79
N ASP A 37 9.65 -3.32 -5.54
CA ASP A 37 9.40 -4.75 -5.36
C ASP A 37 10.53 -5.48 -4.61
N HIS A 38 11.70 -4.87 -4.51
CA HIS A 38 12.85 -5.37 -3.76
C HIS A 38 12.99 -4.65 -2.42
N THR A 39 12.32 -5.16 -1.39
CA THR A 39 12.31 -4.56 -0.05
C THR A 39 12.50 -5.63 1.01
N PRO A 40 12.92 -5.29 2.26
CA PRO A 40 12.99 -6.26 3.35
C PRO A 40 11.67 -6.99 3.62
N VAL A 41 10.53 -6.31 3.50
CA VAL A 41 9.21 -6.94 3.66
C VAL A 41 8.94 -7.93 2.54
N ARG A 42 9.28 -7.59 1.30
CA ARG A 42 9.17 -8.52 0.17
C ARG A 42 10.05 -9.76 0.38
N LYS A 43 11.27 -9.59 0.88
CA LYS A 43 12.17 -10.71 1.20
C LYS A 43 11.58 -11.67 2.24
N ILE A 44 10.82 -11.17 3.24
CA ILE A 44 10.12 -12.03 4.19
C ILE A 44 9.07 -12.91 3.48
N PHE A 45 8.29 -12.33 2.56
CA PHE A 45 7.31 -13.09 1.80
C PHE A 45 7.95 -14.07 0.81
N ASP A 46 9.02 -13.66 0.14
CA ASP A 46 9.76 -14.54 -0.77
C ASP A 46 10.38 -15.73 0.00
N TYR A 47 11.00 -15.46 1.16
CA TYR A 47 11.52 -16.50 2.06
C TYR A 47 10.42 -17.50 2.46
N GLY A 48 9.25 -17.00 2.84
CA GLY A 48 8.12 -17.85 3.19
C GLY A 48 7.63 -18.71 2.01
N MET A 49 7.60 -18.14 0.81
CA MET A 49 7.24 -18.89 -0.41
C MET A 49 8.25 -20.00 -0.71
N GLU A 50 9.53 -19.68 -0.66
CA GLU A 50 10.61 -20.61 -1.01
C GLU A 50 10.74 -21.76 -0.01
N HIS A 51 10.63 -21.47 1.29
CA HIS A 51 10.89 -22.47 2.33
C HIS A 51 9.67 -23.29 2.76
N PHE A 52 8.47 -22.72 2.65
CA PHE A 52 7.26 -23.38 3.16
C PHE A 52 6.22 -23.73 2.09
N LEU A 53 6.30 -23.12 0.92
CA LEU A 53 5.25 -23.25 -0.10
C LEU A 53 5.77 -23.72 -1.46
N SER A 54 7.08 -23.93 -1.63
CA SER A 54 7.70 -24.38 -2.89
C SER A 54 7.13 -25.70 -3.43
N ASN A 55 6.70 -26.59 -2.52
CA ASN A 55 6.15 -27.91 -2.88
C ASN A 55 4.62 -27.89 -3.05
N ARG A 56 3.99 -26.71 -3.07
CA ARG A 56 2.53 -26.60 -3.23
C ARG A 56 2.19 -26.13 -4.64
N PRO A 57 1.18 -26.73 -5.30
CA PRO A 57 0.72 -26.26 -6.59
C PRO A 57 0.02 -24.91 -6.41
N ILE A 58 0.72 -23.84 -6.75
CA ILE A 58 0.22 -22.46 -6.60
C ILE A 58 0.30 -21.78 -7.95
N LEU A 59 -0.84 -21.38 -8.49
CA LEU A 59 -0.93 -20.56 -9.67
C LEU A 59 -1.29 -19.12 -9.25
N PHE A 60 -0.49 -18.16 -9.65
CA PHE A 60 -0.78 -16.75 -9.48
C PHE A 60 -1.45 -16.18 -10.72
N VAL A 61 -2.54 -15.46 -10.51
CA VAL A 61 -3.23 -14.69 -11.54
C VAL A 61 -3.17 -13.23 -11.09
N LEU A 62 -2.35 -12.43 -11.76
CA LEU A 62 -2.10 -11.04 -11.41
C LEU A 62 -2.64 -10.13 -12.50
N THR A 63 -3.34 -9.07 -12.11
CA THR A 63 -3.81 -8.03 -13.02
C THR A 63 -3.17 -6.69 -12.66
N VAL A 64 -2.87 -5.89 -13.68
CA VAL A 64 -2.51 -4.49 -13.53
C VAL A 64 -3.67 -3.65 -14.02
N CYS A 65 -4.21 -2.84 -13.12
CA CYS A 65 -5.37 -2.00 -13.38
C CYS A 65 -5.11 -0.56 -12.93
N THR A 66 -5.77 0.38 -13.60
CA THR A 66 -5.97 1.76 -13.12
C THR A 66 -7.47 2.01 -12.99
N ALA A 67 -7.85 3.12 -12.37
CA ALA A 67 -9.24 3.52 -12.24
C ALA A 67 -9.39 5.03 -12.55
N PRO A 68 -9.11 5.46 -13.79
CA PRO A 68 -9.34 6.84 -14.18
C PRO A 68 -10.84 7.14 -14.06
N GLU A 69 -11.16 8.27 -13.43
CA GLU A 69 -12.55 8.72 -13.23
C GLU A 69 -13.49 7.70 -12.57
N GLY A 70 -12.90 6.73 -11.84
CA GLY A 70 -13.65 5.66 -11.15
C GLY A 70 -13.92 4.42 -12.01
N GLU A 71 -13.60 4.45 -13.29
CA GLU A 71 -13.73 3.27 -14.17
C GLU A 71 -12.47 2.40 -14.16
N GLY A 72 -12.65 1.10 -13.89
CA GLY A 72 -11.55 0.15 -13.84
C GLY A 72 -11.04 -0.22 -15.24
N VAL A 73 -9.82 0.20 -15.57
CA VAL A 73 -9.13 -0.19 -16.82
C VAL A 73 -8.08 -1.25 -16.52
N ARG A 74 -8.17 -2.40 -17.20
CA ARG A 74 -7.18 -3.48 -17.10
C ARG A 74 -6.11 -3.32 -18.17
N HIS A 75 -4.87 -3.18 -17.75
CA HIS A 75 -3.70 -3.02 -18.64
C HIS A 75 -2.97 -4.32 -18.93
N GLY A 76 -3.03 -5.29 -18.00
CA GLY A 76 -2.32 -6.56 -18.17
C GLY A 76 -2.86 -7.68 -17.30
N LEU A 77 -2.64 -8.91 -17.77
CA LEU A 77 -2.91 -10.17 -17.07
C LEU A 77 -1.64 -11.01 -17.10
N PHE A 78 -1.17 -11.42 -15.92
CA PHE A 78 0.03 -12.23 -15.76
C PHE A 78 -0.32 -13.49 -15.00
N ILE A 79 0.00 -14.66 -15.57
CA ILE A 79 -0.32 -15.95 -14.98
C ILE A 79 0.96 -16.77 -14.88
N GLY A 80 1.24 -17.33 -13.70
CA GLY A 80 2.45 -18.13 -13.49
C GLY A 80 2.55 -18.67 -12.07
N GLU A 81 3.46 -19.61 -11.89
CA GLU A 81 3.68 -20.29 -10.59
C GLU A 81 4.74 -19.60 -9.73
N GLY A 82 5.65 -18.86 -10.36
CA GLY A 82 6.80 -18.28 -9.71
C GLY A 82 6.82 -16.75 -9.66
N ARG A 83 7.93 -16.23 -9.14
CA ARG A 83 8.17 -14.80 -9.01
C ARG A 83 8.27 -14.06 -10.35
N SER A 84 8.57 -14.73 -11.45
CA SER A 84 8.67 -14.11 -12.78
C SER A 84 7.38 -13.40 -13.18
N CYS A 85 6.22 -14.01 -12.91
CA CYS A 85 4.95 -13.38 -13.24
C CYS A 85 4.71 -12.10 -12.40
N LEU A 86 5.18 -12.05 -11.14
CA LEU A 86 5.16 -10.83 -10.34
C LEU A 86 6.09 -9.76 -10.92
N THR A 87 7.30 -10.14 -11.33
CA THR A 87 8.28 -9.20 -11.88
C THR A 87 7.76 -8.49 -13.13
N GLU A 88 7.14 -9.23 -14.03
CA GLU A 88 6.53 -8.63 -15.23
C GLU A 88 5.31 -7.76 -14.90
N ALA A 89 4.46 -8.19 -13.97
CA ALA A 89 3.34 -7.38 -13.49
C ALA A 89 3.81 -6.09 -12.80
N VAL A 90 4.91 -6.13 -12.05
CA VAL A 90 5.48 -4.96 -11.38
C VAL A 90 5.99 -3.93 -12.39
N LYS A 91 6.69 -4.36 -13.45
CA LYS A 91 7.17 -3.44 -14.51
C LYS A 91 5.99 -2.63 -15.09
N LEU A 92 4.94 -3.33 -15.48
CA LEU A 92 3.74 -2.67 -16.01
C LEU A 92 3.02 -1.82 -14.96
N ALA A 93 2.96 -2.28 -13.70
CA ALA A 93 2.34 -1.53 -12.63
C ALA A 93 3.10 -0.23 -12.30
N GLN A 94 4.41 -0.24 -12.36
CA GLN A 94 5.23 0.96 -12.19
C GLN A 94 4.99 1.97 -13.31
N GLU A 95 4.86 1.50 -14.55
CA GLU A 95 4.56 2.36 -15.68
C GLU A 95 3.15 3.00 -15.60
N LYS A 96 2.15 2.24 -15.13
CA LYS A 96 0.74 2.66 -15.18
C LYS A 96 0.21 3.31 -13.90
N ASN A 97 0.88 3.10 -12.75
CA ASN A 97 0.37 3.53 -11.44
C ASN A 97 1.35 4.42 -10.66
N ILE A 98 2.49 4.79 -11.24
CA ILE A 98 3.44 5.70 -10.60
C ILE A 98 3.69 6.88 -11.52
N ASP A 99 3.34 8.06 -11.02
CA ASP A 99 3.65 9.33 -11.67
C ASP A 99 4.92 9.91 -11.04
N PHE A 100 5.90 10.23 -11.87
CA PHE A 100 7.12 10.88 -11.45
C PHE A 100 7.00 12.38 -11.71
N VAL A 101 7.28 13.18 -10.68
CA VAL A 101 7.35 14.63 -10.81
C VAL A 101 8.81 15.06 -10.90
N GLU A 102 9.14 15.91 -11.85
CA GLU A 102 10.50 16.39 -12.08
C GLU A 102 10.98 17.30 -10.94
N HIS A 103 10.06 18.11 -10.41
CA HIS A 103 10.33 18.99 -9.30
C HIS A 103 9.32 18.78 -8.18
N GLY A 104 9.77 18.94 -6.94
CA GLY A 104 8.90 18.82 -5.77
C GLY A 104 7.74 19.82 -5.82
N ILE A 105 6.54 19.34 -5.52
CA ILE A 105 5.30 20.12 -5.53
C ILE A 105 5.28 21.06 -4.32
N GLN A 106 5.17 22.36 -4.53
CA GLN A 106 5.14 23.35 -3.45
C GLN A 106 3.80 23.37 -2.70
N LYS A 107 2.70 23.11 -3.38
CA LYS A 107 1.37 23.04 -2.78
C LYS A 107 0.55 21.93 -3.42
N CYS A 108 0.08 21.00 -2.62
CA CYS A 108 -0.75 19.88 -3.04
C CYS A 108 -2.07 19.88 -2.29
N VAL A 109 -3.18 19.68 -3.00
CA VAL A 109 -4.50 19.50 -2.41
C VAL A 109 -4.95 18.07 -2.66
N VAL A 110 -5.31 17.34 -1.60
CA VAL A 110 -5.84 15.98 -1.68
C VAL A 110 -7.27 15.97 -1.17
N TYR A 111 -8.18 15.46 -1.98
CA TYR A 111 -9.56 15.19 -1.58
C TYR A 111 -9.70 13.71 -1.21
N LEU A 112 -10.27 13.45 -0.04
CA LEU A 112 -10.59 12.09 0.43
C LEU A 112 -12.08 11.85 0.30
N ASP A 113 -12.45 10.84 -0.49
CA ASP A 113 -13.84 10.44 -0.70
C ASP A 113 -14.54 10.15 0.63
N PRO A 114 -15.62 10.85 0.97
CA PRO A 114 -16.34 10.66 2.23
C PRO A 114 -17.01 9.29 2.34
N SER A 115 -17.19 8.55 1.27
CA SER A 115 -17.72 7.18 1.33
C SER A 115 -16.69 6.18 1.88
N GLU A 116 -15.39 6.39 1.60
CA GLU A 116 -14.30 5.48 1.96
C GLU A 116 -13.56 5.93 3.23
N PHE A 117 -13.27 7.23 3.35
CA PHE A 117 -12.38 7.74 4.41
C PHE A 117 -13.18 8.28 5.58
N LYS A 118 -13.47 7.41 6.56
CA LYS A 118 -14.22 7.77 7.78
C LYS A 118 -13.34 8.09 9.00
N SER A 119 -12.05 7.80 8.92
CA SER A 119 -11.11 7.99 10.02
C SER A 119 -9.82 8.68 9.58
N THR A 120 -9.11 9.31 10.52
CA THR A 120 -7.76 9.81 10.27
C THR A 120 -6.77 8.68 10.01
N TRP A 121 -7.02 7.49 10.59
CA TRP A 121 -6.23 6.30 10.33
C TRP A 121 -6.18 5.94 8.84
N LEU A 122 -7.31 5.91 8.15
CA LEU A 122 -7.34 5.73 6.70
C LEU A 122 -6.93 6.99 5.94
N GLY A 123 -7.34 8.15 6.42
CA GLY A 123 -7.02 9.44 5.80
C GLY A 123 -5.51 9.74 5.74
N ASN A 124 -4.72 9.11 6.60
CA ASN A 124 -3.26 9.15 6.57
C ASN A 124 -2.65 8.70 5.23
N LYS A 125 -3.42 7.98 4.41
CA LYS A 125 -3.03 7.64 3.03
C LYS A 125 -2.74 8.88 2.18
N ALA A 126 -3.42 9.98 2.41
CA ALA A 126 -3.14 11.25 1.76
C ALA A 126 -1.70 11.71 2.03
N VAL A 127 -1.23 11.56 3.26
CA VAL A 127 0.13 11.99 3.67
C VAL A 127 1.18 11.07 3.04
N TYR A 128 1.16 9.77 3.31
CA TYR A 128 2.25 8.90 2.90
C TYR A 128 2.31 8.63 1.39
N ARG A 129 1.22 8.86 0.66
CA ARG A 129 1.21 8.74 -0.82
C ARG A 129 1.77 9.98 -1.51
N THR A 130 1.60 11.17 -0.92
CA THR A 130 2.01 12.43 -1.52
C THR A 130 3.37 12.93 -1.03
N ARG A 131 3.82 12.50 0.16
CA ARG A 131 5.05 13.00 0.80
C ARG A 131 6.30 12.90 -0.07
N MET A 132 6.37 11.92 -0.98
CA MET A 132 7.51 11.75 -1.88
C MET A 132 7.50 12.74 -3.05
N ALA A 133 6.37 13.34 -3.34
CA ALA A 133 6.19 14.30 -4.42
C ALA A 133 6.23 15.76 -3.93
N ILE A 134 6.02 16.01 -2.63
CA ILE A 134 6.02 17.36 -2.06
C ILE A 134 7.46 17.84 -1.82
N ALA A 135 7.75 19.08 -2.20
CA ALA A 135 9.02 19.72 -1.95
C ALA A 135 9.24 19.94 -0.44
N ASP A 136 10.50 20.02 -0.02
CA ASP A 136 10.84 20.42 1.35
C ASP A 136 10.29 21.82 1.64
N GLY A 137 9.54 21.95 2.74
CA GLY A 137 8.82 23.18 3.08
C GLY A 137 7.53 23.40 2.30
N GLY A 138 7.14 22.47 1.42
CA GLY A 138 5.87 22.51 0.69
C GLY A 138 4.64 22.26 1.58
N GLU A 139 3.47 22.59 1.07
CA GLU A 139 2.19 22.52 1.78
C GLU A 139 1.31 21.39 1.24
N LEU A 140 0.77 20.54 2.14
CA LEU A 140 -0.26 19.55 1.84
C LEU A 140 -1.57 19.94 2.50
N ILE A 141 -2.58 20.22 1.70
CA ILE A 141 -3.94 20.50 2.15
C ILE A 141 -4.79 19.24 1.94
N ILE A 142 -5.39 18.72 3.02
CA ILE A 142 -6.23 17.51 2.95
C ILE A 142 -7.68 17.91 3.20
N LEU A 143 -8.53 17.70 2.20
CA LEU A 143 -9.97 17.85 2.29
C LEU A 143 -10.59 16.50 2.61
N ALA A 144 -11.07 16.33 3.84
CA ALA A 144 -11.54 15.05 4.38
C ALA A 144 -12.95 15.17 4.98
N PRO A 145 -13.99 15.45 4.18
CA PRO A 145 -15.33 15.74 4.69
C PRO A 145 -16.00 14.53 5.38
N GLY A 146 -15.56 13.31 5.09
CA GLY A 146 -16.10 12.08 5.68
C GLY A 146 -15.47 11.66 6.99
N VAL A 147 -14.38 12.31 7.44
CA VAL A 147 -13.65 11.89 8.64
C VAL A 147 -14.39 12.33 9.90
N ILE A 148 -14.83 11.36 10.69
CA ILE A 148 -15.62 11.54 11.93
C ILE A 148 -14.95 10.94 13.18
N LYS A 149 -13.87 10.17 13.01
CA LYS A 149 -13.15 9.48 14.09
C LYS A 149 -11.66 9.40 13.80
N PHE A 150 -10.86 9.09 14.81
CA PHE A 150 -9.41 8.92 14.65
C PHE A 150 -9.04 7.48 14.26
N GLY A 151 -9.44 6.48 15.04
CA GLY A 151 -9.15 5.07 14.79
C GLY A 151 -10.21 4.37 13.97
N GLU A 152 -9.86 3.24 13.33
CA GLU A 152 -10.82 2.44 12.57
C GLU A 152 -11.85 1.76 13.47
N ASP A 153 -11.40 1.14 14.56
CA ASP A 153 -12.25 0.54 15.56
C ASP A 153 -12.35 1.40 16.84
N ALA A 154 -13.31 1.10 17.68
CA ALA A 154 -13.58 1.85 18.92
C ALA A 154 -12.42 1.81 19.91
N GLN A 155 -11.64 0.72 19.96
CA GLN A 155 -10.51 0.61 20.86
C GLN A 155 -9.34 1.48 20.39
N CYS A 156 -9.00 1.42 19.10
CA CYS A 156 -7.99 2.29 18.50
C CYS A 156 -8.37 3.76 18.65
N ASP A 157 -9.62 4.11 18.37
CA ASP A 157 -10.10 5.50 18.51
C ASP A 157 -9.96 6.00 19.96
N LYS A 158 -10.32 5.18 20.94
CA LYS A 158 -10.16 5.50 22.37
C LYS A 158 -8.69 5.68 22.78
N LEU A 159 -7.80 4.83 22.27
CA LEU A 159 -6.37 4.93 22.56
C LEU A 159 -5.76 6.19 21.95
N ILE A 160 -6.11 6.51 20.69
CA ILE A 160 -5.65 7.73 20.01
C ILE A 160 -6.14 8.98 20.77
N ARG A 161 -7.40 9.02 21.22
CA ARG A 161 -7.93 10.14 22.02
C ARG A 161 -7.22 10.29 23.37
N LYS A 162 -6.78 9.19 23.96
CA LYS A 162 -6.10 9.19 25.26
C LYS A 162 -4.61 9.57 25.16
N TYR A 163 -3.91 9.05 24.16
CA TYR A 163 -2.45 9.13 24.08
C TYR A 163 -1.94 9.98 22.92
N GLY A 164 -2.81 10.44 22.05
CA GLY A 164 -2.47 11.13 20.81
C GLY A 164 -2.18 10.16 19.66
N TYR A 165 -2.08 10.74 18.48
CA TYR A 165 -1.73 10.04 17.24
C TYR A 165 -0.24 10.21 16.99
N LYS A 166 0.55 9.15 17.15
CA LYS A 166 2.02 9.16 16.95
C LYS A 166 2.42 8.16 15.89
#